data_0d76ee0d24dd5768d0758c2c829efb63
#
_entry.id   0d76ee0d24dd5768d0758c2c829efb63
#
_cell.length_a   1.000
_cell.length_b   1.000
_cell.length_c   1.000
_cell.angle_alpha   90.00
_cell.angle_beta   90.00
_cell.angle_gamma   90.00
#
_symmetry.space_group_name_H-M   'P 1'
#
loop_
_entity.id
_entity.type
_entity.pdbx_description
1 polymer ?
#
loop_
_entity_poly.entity_id
_entity_poly.type
_entity_poly.pdbx_seq_one_letter_code
_entity_poly.pdbx_strand_id
1 'polypeptide(L)'
;MQRLEGLLRKAVQDYEMIAPGDRVCVGVSGGKDSVALTVALGHLRRYLGVPFEVMAVTLDPRFGGVEADYQPLADLFAQEGIPYEIRRTDIGPVVFDYRKEPNPCALCAKMRRGALHAAAQELGCNKVALGHHLDDAVETFYMNLWREGRIGCFSPVTYLDQRNITLIRPMIFATESEVKSAVYHAGLPIIKSRCPADGATVREQTKLFVQQMSRDDPAFRQKTLHTLQQSGIDGWRPLHTGRTRG
;
A
#
# COMPACT_ATOMS: atom_id res chain seq x y z
N MET A 1 8.89 -12.09 -8.61
CA MET A 1 9.40 -11.08 -7.65
C MET A 1 10.37 -10.09 -8.28
N GLN A 2 11.44 -10.47 -8.97
CA GLN A 2 12.50 -9.56 -9.47
C GLN A 2 12.00 -8.29 -10.20
N ARG A 3 11.00 -8.43 -11.11
CA ARG A 3 10.44 -7.27 -11.81
C ARG A 3 9.75 -6.31 -10.83
N LEU A 4 8.95 -6.82 -9.89
CA LEU A 4 8.29 -6.01 -8.87
C LEU A 4 9.32 -5.28 -7.99
N GLU A 5 10.35 -5.97 -7.54
CA GLU A 5 11.44 -5.40 -6.76
C GLU A 5 12.18 -4.28 -7.50
N GLY A 6 12.40 -4.45 -8.81
CA GLY A 6 12.98 -3.41 -9.66
C GLY A 6 12.13 -2.13 -9.71
N LEU A 7 10.80 -2.27 -9.80
CA LEU A 7 9.86 -1.15 -9.78
C LEU A 7 9.81 -0.47 -8.39
N LEU A 8 9.83 -1.27 -7.31
CA LEU A 8 9.92 -0.74 -5.94
C LEU A 8 11.21 0.04 -5.74
N ARG A 9 12.35 -0.55 -6.12
CA ARG A 9 13.64 0.13 -6.02
C ARG A 9 13.63 1.48 -6.73
N LYS A 10 13.08 1.51 -7.95
CA LYS A 10 12.94 2.75 -8.71
C LYS A 10 12.10 3.78 -7.95
N ALA A 11 10.94 3.42 -7.42
CA ALA A 11 10.09 4.32 -6.67
C ALA A 11 10.79 4.84 -5.39
N VAL A 12 11.45 3.93 -4.65
CA VAL A 12 12.20 4.28 -3.44
C VAL A 12 13.31 5.29 -3.73
N GLN A 13 14.03 5.12 -4.84
CA GLN A 13 15.09 6.03 -5.27
C GLN A 13 14.55 7.35 -5.82
N ASP A 14 13.57 7.31 -6.73
CA ASP A 14 13.00 8.51 -7.37
C ASP A 14 12.35 9.48 -6.37
N TYR A 15 11.84 8.96 -5.25
CA TYR A 15 11.13 9.75 -4.22
C TYR A 15 11.84 9.75 -2.86
N GLU A 16 13.07 9.26 -2.77
CA GLU A 16 13.85 9.21 -1.51
C GLU A 16 13.05 8.62 -0.33
N MET A 17 12.30 7.53 -0.61
CA MET A 17 11.37 6.96 0.35
C MET A 17 12.05 6.35 1.57
N ILE A 18 13.31 5.88 1.42
CA ILE A 18 14.05 5.15 2.45
C ILE A 18 15.46 5.74 2.56
N ALA A 19 15.85 6.10 3.78
CA ALA A 19 17.17 6.59 4.16
C ALA A 19 17.92 5.58 5.04
N PRO A 20 19.25 5.70 5.19
CA PRO A 20 20.00 4.86 6.11
C PRO A 20 19.47 4.97 7.55
N GLY A 21 19.28 3.82 8.20
CA GLY A 21 18.76 3.74 9.57
C GLY A 21 17.24 3.77 9.71
N ASP A 22 16.48 3.88 8.61
CA ASP A 22 15.03 3.83 8.68
C ASP A 22 14.51 2.46 9.16
N ARG A 23 13.43 2.52 9.94
CA ARG A 23 12.65 1.36 10.36
C ARG A 23 11.26 1.46 9.72
N VAL A 24 10.98 0.57 8.77
CA VAL A 24 9.77 0.59 7.95
C VAL A 24 8.75 -0.42 8.49
N CYS A 25 7.63 0.06 8.97
CA CYS A 25 6.46 -0.76 9.31
C CYS A 25 5.62 -0.99 8.05
N VAL A 26 5.38 -2.23 7.66
CA VAL A 26 4.45 -2.56 6.57
C VAL A 26 3.10 -2.96 7.15
N GLY A 27 2.05 -2.24 6.77
CA GLY A 27 0.67 -2.63 7.13
C GLY A 27 0.18 -3.80 6.27
N VAL A 28 0.11 -4.99 6.86
CA VAL A 28 -0.27 -6.23 6.18
C VAL A 28 -1.75 -6.52 6.40
N SER A 29 -2.55 -6.41 5.34
CA SER A 29 -3.99 -6.75 5.38
C SER A 29 -4.27 -8.23 5.11
N GLY A 30 -3.26 -9.00 4.71
CA GLY A 30 -3.40 -10.35 4.20
C GLY A 30 -3.70 -10.43 2.70
N GLY A 31 -4.06 -9.32 2.08
CA GLY A 31 -4.28 -9.26 0.63
C GLY A 31 -2.97 -9.25 -0.17
N LYS A 32 -3.06 -9.61 -1.45
CA LYS A 32 -1.94 -9.77 -2.37
C LYS A 32 -0.94 -8.60 -2.36
N ASP A 33 -1.45 -7.35 -2.32
CA ASP A 33 -0.63 -6.15 -2.44
C ASP A 33 0.25 -5.94 -1.21
N SER A 34 -0.33 -6.10 -0.02
CA SER A 34 0.41 -5.95 1.24
C SER A 34 1.43 -7.06 1.47
N VAL A 35 1.11 -8.29 1.09
CA VAL A 35 2.03 -9.43 1.21
C VAL A 35 3.19 -9.27 0.22
N ALA A 36 2.89 -8.94 -1.05
CA ALA A 36 3.91 -8.69 -2.06
C ALA A 36 4.85 -7.53 -1.67
N LEU A 37 4.29 -6.42 -1.15
CA LEU A 37 5.08 -5.29 -0.65
C LEU A 37 6.04 -5.71 0.46
N THR A 38 5.55 -6.49 1.42
CA THR A 38 6.35 -6.93 2.58
C THR A 38 7.55 -7.77 2.15
N VAL A 39 7.31 -8.79 1.31
CA VAL A 39 8.37 -9.65 0.79
C VAL A 39 9.35 -8.85 -0.08
N ALA A 40 8.85 -8.00 -0.99
CA ALA A 40 9.70 -7.20 -1.85
C ALA A 40 10.58 -6.20 -1.07
N LEU A 41 10.06 -5.56 -0.02
CA LEU A 41 10.87 -4.71 0.87
C LEU A 41 11.87 -5.53 1.69
N GLY A 42 11.48 -6.72 2.13
CA GLY A 42 12.37 -7.66 2.80
C GLY A 42 13.57 -8.04 1.94
N HIS A 43 13.34 -8.31 0.65
CA HIS A 43 14.41 -8.57 -0.31
C HIS A 43 15.24 -7.31 -0.59
N LEU A 44 14.60 -6.16 -0.74
CA LEU A 44 15.26 -4.90 -1.08
C LEU A 44 16.33 -4.48 -0.05
N ARG A 45 16.16 -4.86 1.23
CA ARG A 45 17.18 -4.63 2.28
C ARG A 45 18.58 -5.11 1.89
N ARG A 46 18.65 -6.17 1.06
CA ARG A 46 19.92 -6.85 0.72
C ARG A 46 20.72 -6.13 -0.37
N TYR A 47 20.05 -5.30 -1.19
CA TYR A 47 20.65 -4.71 -2.39
C TYR A 47 20.26 -3.26 -2.70
N LEU A 48 19.53 -2.58 -1.82
CA LEU A 48 19.23 -1.15 -2.00
C LEU A 48 20.47 -0.26 -1.86
N GLY A 49 21.49 -0.75 -1.15
CA GLY A 49 22.72 0.01 -0.90
C GLY A 49 22.64 0.93 0.32
N VAL A 50 21.49 0.98 1.02
CA VAL A 50 21.33 1.68 2.28
C VAL A 50 20.78 0.72 3.35
N PRO A 51 21.31 0.73 4.58
CA PRO A 51 20.82 -0.12 5.67
C PRO A 51 19.46 0.41 6.17
N PHE A 52 18.46 -0.46 6.24
CA PHE A 52 17.17 -0.18 6.85
C PHE A 52 16.52 -1.48 7.38
N GLU A 53 15.57 -1.33 8.26
CA GLU A 53 14.81 -2.46 8.83
C GLU A 53 13.40 -2.51 8.28
N VAL A 54 12.84 -3.73 8.17
CA VAL A 54 11.44 -3.95 7.77
C VAL A 54 10.77 -4.76 8.86
N MET A 55 9.58 -4.33 9.26
CA MET A 55 8.71 -5.02 10.19
C MET A 55 7.29 -5.09 9.61
N ALA A 56 6.65 -6.23 9.71
CA ALA A 56 5.29 -6.45 9.24
C ALA A 56 4.30 -6.39 10.41
N VAL A 57 3.18 -5.70 10.23
CA VAL A 57 2.10 -5.60 11.22
C VAL A 57 0.76 -5.87 10.58
N THR A 58 0.03 -6.86 11.10
CA THR A 58 -1.38 -7.08 10.76
C THR A 58 -2.27 -6.55 11.86
N LEU A 59 -3.25 -5.74 11.49
CA LEU A 59 -4.35 -5.38 12.36
C LEU A 59 -5.52 -6.32 12.07
N ASP A 60 -5.81 -7.24 12.98
CA ASP A 60 -7.00 -8.08 12.89
C ASP A 60 -8.21 -7.29 13.39
N PRO A 61 -9.17 -6.93 12.52
CA PRO A 61 -10.34 -6.17 12.94
C PRO A 61 -11.38 -7.01 13.67
N ARG A 62 -11.23 -8.34 13.73
CA ARG A 62 -12.18 -9.30 14.34
C ARG A 62 -13.61 -9.11 13.84
N PHE A 63 -13.81 -9.11 12.52
CA PHE A 63 -15.16 -9.02 11.94
C PHE A 63 -16.05 -10.16 12.42
N GLY A 64 -17.26 -9.82 12.93
CA GLY A 64 -18.16 -10.77 13.56
C GLY A 64 -17.63 -11.35 14.87
N GLY A 65 -16.69 -10.69 15.55
CA GLY A 65 -16.07 -11.15 16.80
C GLY A 65 -15.07 -12.31 16.63
N VAL A 66 -14.78 -12.72 15.39
CA VAL A 66 -13.94 -13.90 15.09
C VAL A 66 -12.55 -13.45 14.62
N GLU A 67 -11.51 -14.06 15.21
CA GLU A 67 -10.13 -13.88 14.79
C GLU A 67 -9.88 -14.59 13.45
N ALA A 68 -9.10 -13.95 12.57
CA ALA A 68 -8.66 -14.59 11.34
C ALA A 68 -7.37 -15.39 11.58
N ASP A 69 -7.18 -16.44 10.78
CA ASP A 69 -5.94 -17.22 10.80
C ASP A 69 -4.88 -16.55 9.94
N TYR A 70 -3.83 -16.06 10.57
CA TYR A 70 -2.66 -15.45 9.93
C TYR A 70 -1.41 -16.33 9.99
N GLN A 71 -1.53 -17.58 10.41
CA GLN A 71 -0.38 -18.50 10.52
C GLN A 71 0.40 -18.64 9.19
N PRO A 72 -0.26 -18.75 8.01
CA PRO A 72 0.47 -18.82 6.74
C PRO A 72 1.36 -17.59 6.47
N LEU A 73 0.95 -16.40 6.94
CA LEU A 73 1.77 -15.18 6.83
C LEU A 73 2.91 -15.19 7.86
N ALA A 74 2.67 -15.67 9.07
CA ALA A 74 3.69 -15.79 10.09
C ALA A 74 4.82 -16.71 9.62
N ASP A 75 4.47 -17.85 9.03
CA ASP A 75 5.43 -18.82 8.50
C ASP A 75 6.24 -18.21 7.32
N LEU A 76 5.55 -17.52 6.40
CA LEU A 76 6.21 -16.82 5.29
C LEU A 76 7.21 -15.78 5.80
N PHE A 77 6.79 -14.90 6.70
CA PHE A 77 7.65 -13.81 7.16
C PHE A 77 8.80 -14.30 8.04
N ALA A 78 8.61 -15.39 8.77
CA ALA A 78 9.70 -16.06 9.49
C ALA A 78 10.75 -16.62 8.52
N GLN A 79 10.33 -17.27 7.42
CA GLN A 79 11.22 -17.75 6.36
C GLN A 79 12.00 -16.62 5.69
N GLU A 80 11.35 -15.47 5.49
CA GLU A 80 11.98 -14.27 4.89
C GLU A 80 12.81 -13.44 5.88
N GLY A 81 12.83 -13.84 7.17
CA GLY A 81 13.54 -13.11 8.22
C GLY A 81 12.96 -11.72 8.47
N ILE A 82 11.65 -11.57 8.34
CA ILE A 82 10.91 -10.33 8.58
C ILE A 82 10.16 -10.45 9.91
N PRO A 83 10.47 -9.63 10.94
CA PRO A 83 9.68 -9.57 12.15
C PRO A 83 8.21 -9.29 11.86
N TYR A 84 7.31 -10.04 12.49
CA TYR A 84 5.88 -9.94 12.23
C TYR A 84 5.09 -9.89 13.53
N GLU A 85 4.13 -8.96 13.60
CA GLU A 85 3.23 -8.80 14.74
C GLU A 85 1.77 -8.78 14.29
N ILE A 86 0.92 -9.51 15.02
CA ILE A 86 -0.54 -9.50 14.82
C ILE A 86 -1.16 -8.76 16.01
N ARG A 87 -1.84 -7.64 15.71
CA ARG A 87 -2.59 -6.86 16.70
C ARG A 87 -4.08 -7.07 16.52
N ARG A 88 -4.70 -7.68 17.49
CA ARG A 88 -6.15 -7.84 17.54
C ARG A 88 -6.79 -6.55 17.97
N THR A 89 -7.84 -6.13 17.27
CA THR A 89 -8.53 -4.87 17.52
C THR A 89 -10.04 -5.08 17.56
N ASP A 90 -10.76 -4.16 18.20
CA ASP A 90 -12.22 -4.16 18.22
C ASP A 90 -12.84 -3.33 17.07
N ILE A 91 -12.08 -3.10 15.99
CA ILE A 91 -12.54 -2.27 14.86
C ILE A 91 -13.80 -2.87 14.21
N GLY A 92 -13.83 -4.19 13.99
CA GLY A 92 -15.00 -4.85 13.41
C GLY A 92 -16.26 -4.65 14.26
N PRO A 93 -16.27 -5.12 15.52
CA PRO A 93 -17.38 -4.90 16.44
C PRO A 93 -17.80 -3.43 16.57
N VAL A 94 -16.83 -2.52 16.74
CA VAL A 94 -17.15 -1.09 16.89
C VAL A 94 -17.85 -0.53 15.66
N VAL A 95 -17.34 -0.85 14.46
CA VAL A 95 -17.87 -0.26 13.21
C VAL A 95 -19.18 -0.87 12.79
N PHE A 96 -19.33 -2.19 12.88
CA PHE A 96 -20.47 -2.92 12.29
C PHE A 96 -21.57 -3.25 13.32
N ASP A 97 -21.21 -3.48 14.58
CA ASP A 97 -22.18 -3.92 15.58
C ASP A 97 -22.66 -2.74 16.47
N TYR A 98 -21.75 -1.87 16.91
CA TYR A 98 -22.08 -0.78 17.83
C TYR A 98 -22.48 0.52 17.10
N ARG A 99 -21.63 1.02 16.18
CA ARG A 99 -21.83 2.34 15.57
C ARG A 99 -22.85 2.33 14.45
N LYS A 100 -22.91 1.26 13.64
CA LYS A 100 -23.85 1.09 12.51
C LYS A 100 -23.92 2.32 11.60
N GLU A 101 -22.77 2.90 11.29
CA GLU A 101 -22.67 4.14 10.51
C GLU A 101 -23.18 3.91 9.08
N PRO A 102 -23.79 4.94 8.46
CA PRO A 102 -24.20 4.85 7.05
C PRO A 102 -23.05 4.55 6.10
N ASN A 103 -21.82 4.98 6.44
CA ASN A 103 -20.59 4.69 5.71
C ASN A 103 -19.57 3.99 6.62
N PRO A 104 -19.74 2.68 6.88
CA PRO A 104 -18.86 1.94 7.79
C PRO A 104 -17.42 1.87 7.26
N CYS A 105 -17.21 1.89 5.94
CA CYS A 105 -15.89 1.82 5.34
C CYS A 105 -15.02 3.03 5.70
N ALA A 106 -15.58 4.23 5.75
CA ALA A 106 -14.84 5.44 6.11
C ALA A 106 -14.35 5.39 7.57
N LEU A 107 -15.23 4.99 8.51
CA LEU A 107 -14.89 4.83 9.91
C LEU A 107 -13.84 3.72 10.10
N CYS A 108 -14.04 2.55 9.49
CA CYS A 108 -13.10 1.44 9.53
C CYS A 108 -11.72 1.85 9.03
N ALA A 109 -11.64 2.53 7.88
CA ALA A 109 -10.38 3.01 7.33
C ALA A 109 -9.68 4.01 8.26
N LYS A 110 -10.44 4.92 8.90
CA LYS A 110 -9.90 5.88 9.86
C LYS A 110 -9.32 5.17 11.09
N MET A 111 -10.05 4.22 11.67
CA MET A 111 -9.62 3.46 12.85
C MET A 111 -8.39 2.59 12.53
N ARG A 112 -8.41 1.85 11.41
CA ARG A 112 -7.28 1.02 10.98
C ARG A 112 -6.01 1.85 10.76
N ARG A 113 -6.14 3.01 10.14
CA ARG A 113 -5.02 3.95 9.92
C ARG A 113 -4.44 4.42 11.26
N GLY A 114 -5.30 4.86 12.19
CA GLY A 114 -4.88 5.28 13.52
C GLY A 114 -4.16 4.18 14.29
N ALA A 115 -4.70 2.96 14.28
CA ALA A 115 -4.12 1.80 14.94
C ALA A 115 -2.77 1.38 14.32
N LEU A 116 -2.65 1.43 12.99
CA LEU A 116 -1.38 1.12 12.30
C LEU A 116 -0.28 2.13 12.66
N HIS A 117 -0.63 3.43 12.68
CA HIS A 117 0.34 4.46 13.08
C HIS A 117 0.78 4.30 14.53
N ALA A 118 -0.15 3.99 15.45
CA ALA A 118 0.19 3.73 16.85
C ALA A 118 1.11 2.52 16.97
N ALA A 119 0.79 1.42 16.28
CA ALA A 119 1.62 0.22 16.23
C ALA A 119 3.03 0.54 15.73
N ALA A 120 3.15 1.29 14.64
CA ALA A 120 4.45 1.69 14.10
C ALA A 120 5.28 2.50 15.10
N GLN A 121 4.65 3.46 15.81
CA GLN A 121 5.34 4.27 16.84
C GLN A 121 5.83 3.41 18.00
N GLU A 122 4.99 2.52 18.55
CA GLU A 122 5.34 1.63 19.64
C GLU A 122 6.50 0.68 19.28
N LEU A 123 6.57 0.29 18.00
CA LEU A 123 7.65 -0.55 17.46
C LEU A 123 8.89 0.25 17.07
N GLY A 124 8.91 1.56 17.33
CA GLY A 124 10.02 2.44 16.99
C GLY A 124 10.24 2.62 15.48
N CYS A 125 9.20 2.41 14.67
CA CYS A 125 9.27 2.65 13.23
C CYS A 125 9.00 4.13 12.92
N ASN A 126 9.82 4.71 12.05
CA ASN A 126 9.66 6.09 11.59
C ASN A 126 8.96 6.16 10.22
N LYS A 127 8.78 5.02 9.56
CA LYS A 127 8.08 4.93 8.27
C LYS A 127 6.99 3.87 8.28
N VAL A 128 5.90 4.13 7.54
CA VAL A 128 4.83 3.17 7.29
C VAL A 128 4.69 3.00 5.79
N ALA A 129 4.89 1.77 5.30
CA ALA A 129 4.72 1.42 3.90
C ALA A 129 3.31 0.87 3.63
N LEU A 130 2.68 1.38 2.58
CA LEU A 130 1.34 1.02 2.16
C LEU A 130 1.35 0.40 0.76
N GLY A 131 0.55 -0.64 0.56
CA GLY A 131 0.50 -1.45 -0.65
C GLY A 131 -0.26 -0.83 -1.84
N HIS A 132 -0.29 0.52 -1.96
CA HIS A 132 -0.88 1.17 -3.12
C HIS A 132 0.02 1.01 -4.34
N HIS A 133 -0.60 0.66 -5.48
CA HIS A 133 0.08 0.45 -6.75
C HIS A 133 -0.37 1.47 -7.82
N LEU A 134 0.16 1.38 -9.04
CA LEU A 134 -0.12 2.33 -10.14
C LEU A 134 -1.62 2.43 -10.45
N ASP A 135 -2.34 1.30 -10.52
CA ASP A 135 -3.78 1.33 -10.80
C ASP A 135 -4.54 2.08 -9.71
N ASP A 136 -4.15 1.95 -8.43
CA ASP A 136 -4.73 2.74 -7.33
C ASP A 136 -4.55 4.24 -7.52
N ALA A 137 -3.38 4.67 -8.01
CA ALA A 137 -3.10 6.07 -8.28
C ALA A 137 -3.95 6.60 -9.43
N VAL A 138 -4.04 5.84 -10.52
CA VAL A 138 -4.86 6.18 -11.68
C VAL A 138 -6.34 6.26 -11.29
N GLU A 139 -6.85 5.23 -10.60
CA GLU A 139 -8.23 5.20 -10.11
C GLU A 139 -8.52 6.38 -9.17
N THR A 140 -7.62 6.69 -8.25
CA THR A 140 -7.79 7.81 -7.31
C THR A 140 -7.80 9.14 -8.03
N PHE A 141 -6.92 9.34 -9.01
CA PHE A 141 -6.88 10.56 -9.82
C PHE A 141 -8.19 10.79 -10.55
N TYR A 142 -8.71 9.79 -11.28
CA TYR A 142 -9.97 9.91 -12.02
C TYR A 142 -11.19 9.98 -11.10
N MET A 143 -11.18 9.30 -9.97
CA MET A 143 -12.25 9.42 -8.97
C MET A 143 -12.33 10.86 -8.42
N ASN A 144 -11.20 11.46 -8.06
CA ASN A 144 -11.15 12.84 -7.59
C ASN A 144 -11.62 13.81 -8.68
N LEU A 145 -11.16 13.60 -9.94
CA LEU A 145 -11.52 14.47 -11.06
C LEU A 145 -13.03 14.50 -11.33
N TRP A 146 -13.68 13.34 -11.34
CA TRP A 146 -15.09 13.23 -11.71
C TRP A 146 -16.06 13.40 -10.55
N ARG A 147 -15.71 12.88 -9.38
CA ARG A 147 -16.63 12.86 -8.24
C ARG A 147 -16.44 14.08 -7.35
N GLU A 148 -15.20 14.48 -7.17
CA GLU A 148 -14.85 15.57 -6.27
C GLU A 148 -14.62 16.90 -7.01
N GLY A 149 -14.60 16.89 -8.35
CA GLY A 149 -14.25 18.08 -9.16
C GLY A 149 -12.85 18.61 -8.84
N ARG A 150 -11.95 17.75 -8.39
CA ARG A 150 -10.63 18.12 -7.88
C ARG A 150 -9.53 17.39 -8.64
N ILE A 151 -8.52 18.15 -9.07
CA ILE A 151 -7.28 17.58 -9.59
C ILE A 151 -6.41 17.20 -8.41
N GLY A 152 -6.13 15.91 -8.22
CA GLY A 152 -5.31 15.42 -7.10
C GLY A 152 -5.28 13.90 -6.99
N CYS A 153 -4.28 13.41 -6.25
CA CYS A 153 -4.08 11.99 -5.96
C CYS A 153 -3.52 11.85 -4.54
N PHE A 154 -3.35 10.64 -4.04
CA PHE A 154 -2.52 10.45 -2.85
C PHE A 154 -1.04 10.68 -3.20
N SER A 155 -0.26 11.18 -2.24
CA SER A 155 1.18 11.43 -2.45
C SER A 155 2.00 10.13 -2.41
N PRO A 156 3.08 9.99 -3.19
CA PRO A 156 4.05 8.91 -3.04
C PRO A 156 4.67 8.84 -1.65
N VAL A 157 4.96 10.01 -1.07
CA VAL A 157 5.50 10.18 0.28
C VAL A 157 4.66 11.22 1.01
N THR A 158 4.25 10.94 2.25
CA THR A 158 3.45 11.85 3.08
C THR A 158 4.02 11.88 4.49
N TYR A 159 4.50 13.03 4.95
CA TYR A 159 4.90 13.21 6.34
C TYR A 159 3.68 13.57 7.21
N LEU A 160 3.57 12.93 8.35
CA LEU A 160 2.51 13.12 9.34
C LEU A 160 3.10 13.78 10.59
N ASP A 161 3.07 15.12 10.64
CA ASP A 161 3.67 15.92 11.72
C ASP A 161 3.24 15.49 13.12
N GLN A 162 1.93 15.29 13.33
CA GLN A 162 1.39 14.91 14.63
C GLN A 162 1.84 13.52 15.11
N ARG A 163 2.34 12.68 14.22
CA ARG A 163 2.77 11.32 14.51
C ARG A 163 4.27 11.11 14.35
N ASN A 164 4.97 12.06 13.76
CA ASN A 164 6.38 11.92 13.38
C ASN A 164 6.64 10.63 12.58
N ILE A 165 5.74 10.33 11.65
CA ILE A 165 5.79 9.15 10.76
C ILE A 165 5.73 9.61 9.32
N THR A 166 6.54 9.01 8.47
CA THR A 166 6.44 9.18 7.01
C THR A 166 5.71 7.97 6.39
N LEU A 167 4.60 8.23 5.69
CA LEU A 167 3.94 7.23 4.87
C LEU A 167 4.66 7.13 3.52
N ILE A 168 4.96 5.94 3.08
CA ILE A 168 5.58 5.67 1.78
C ILE A 168 4.76 4.65 0.98
N ARG A 169 4.81 4.74 -0.35
CA ARG A 169 4.08 3.86 -1.28
C ARG A 169 5.02 3.30 -2.34
N PRO A 170 5.84 2.31 -1.99
CA PRO A 170 6.90 1.83 -2.89
C PRO A 170 6.42 1.17 -4.19
N MET A 171 5.16 0.71 -4.25
CA MET A 171 4.62 0.01 -5.43
C MET A 171 3.95 0.93 -6.46
N ILE A 172 4.05 2.26 -6.34
CA ILE A 172 3.35 3.21 -7.23
C ILE A 172 3.71 3.09 -8.72
N PHE A 173 4.78 2.40 -9.08
CA PHE A 173 5.15 2.12 -10.47
C PHE A 173 4.71 0.73 -10.95
N ALA A 174 4.30 -0.15 -10.05
CA ALA A 174 3.83 -1.48 -10.37
C ALA A 174 2.33 -1.45 -10.73
N THR A 175 1.94 -2.16 -11.78
CA THR A 175 0.52 -2.39 -12.09
C THR A 175 -0.06 -3.50 -11.22
N GLU A 176 -1.40 -3.51 -11.06
CA GLU A 176 -2.09 -4.60 -10.35
C GLU A 176 -1.76 -5.98 -10.95
N SER A 177 -1.62 -6.06 -12.29
CA SER A 177 -1.28 -7.30 -12.98
C SER A 177 0.14 -7.78 -12.67
N GLU A 178 1.11 -6.87 -12.54
CA GLU A 178 2.48 -7.22 -12.15
C GLU A 178 2.54 -7.71 -10.71
N VAL A 179 1.78 -7.09 -9.79
CA VAL A 179 1.65 -7.58 -8.40
C VAL A 179 1.01 -8.95 -8.35
N LYS A 180 -0.10 -9.18 -9.08
CA LYS A 180 -0.76 -10.51 -9.19
C LYS A 180 0.20 -11.57 -9.71
N SER A 181 0.93 -11.25 -10.78
CA SER A 181 1.92 -12.16 -11.37
C SER A 181 3.04 -12.49 -10.38
N ALA A 182 3.56 -11.48 -9.67
CA ALA A 182 4.62 -11.68 -8.67
C ALA A 182 4.17 -12.62 -7.54
N VAL A 183 2.97 -12.40 -7.00
CA VAL A 183 2.36 -13.22 -5.95
C VAL A 183 2.15 -14.66 -6.42
N TYR A 184 1.56 -14.83 -7.60
CA TYR A 184 1.28 -16.17 -8.17
C TYR A 184 2.57 -16.98 -8.38
N HIS A 185 3.57 -16.40 -9.04
CA HIS A 185 4.82 -17.11 -9.35
C HIS A 185 5.71 -17.37 -8.13
N ALA A 186 5.57 -16.54 -7.10
CA ALA A 186 6.28 -16.75 -5.83
C ALA A 186 5.52 -17.65 -4.85
N GLY A 187 4.29 -18.08 -5.18
CA GLY A 187 3.47 -18.92 -4.31
C GLY A 187 3.11 -18.27 -2.97
N LEU A 188 2.97 -16.92 -2.95
CA LEU A 188 2.74 -16.21 -1.69
C LEU A 188 1.32 -16.49 -1.15
N PRO A 189 1.16 -16.81 0.14
CA PRO A 189 -0.14 -17.04 0.76
C PRO A 189 -0.95 -15.74 0.85
N ILE A 190 -2.24 -15.85 0.56
CA ILE A 190 -3.19 -14.72 0.62
C ILE A 190 -4.33 -15.07 1.56
N ILE A 191 -4.59 -14.19 2.51
CA ILE A 191 -5.73 -14.32 3.43
C ILE A 191 -6.93 -13.57 2.85
N LYS A 192 -8.04 -14.26 2.65
CA LYS A 192 -9.28 -13.65 2.15
C LYS A 192 -9.85 -12.68 3.18
N SER A 193 -10.27 -11.51 2.72
CA SER A 193 -11.00 -10.54 3.54
C SER A 193 -12.30 -11.16 4.07
N ARG A 194 -12.61 -10.88 5.35
CA ARG A 194 -13.90 -11.22 5.98
C ARG A 194 -14.78 -9.98 6.14
N CYS A 195 -14.44 -8.88 5.48
CA CYS A 195 -15.17 -7.62 5.60
C CYS A 195 -16.60 -7.76 5.07
N PRO A 196 -17.65 -7.44 5.86
CA PRO A 196 -19.04 -7.54 5.41
C PRO A 196 -19.40 -6.58 4.28
N ALA A 197 -18.62 -5.49 4.12
CA ALA A 197 -18.83 -4.45 3.11
C ALA A 197 -17.92 -4.61 1.87
N ASP A 198 -17.30 -5.78 1.68
CA ASP A 198 -16.40 -6.02 0.55
C ASP A 198 -17.18 -6.10 -0.76
N GLY A 199 -16.75 -5.37 -1.80
CA GLY A 199 -17.26 -5.45 -3.17
C GLY A 199 -18.33 -4.42 -3.61
N ALA A 200 -18.81 -3.52 -2.74
CA ALA A 200 -19.85 -2.54 -3.09
C ALA A 200 -19.37 -1.09 -2.95
N THR A 201 -18.46 -0.64 -3.79
CA THR A 201 -17.90 0.72 -3.65
C THR A 201 -17.93 1.54 -4.94
N VAL A 202 -18.01 2.88 -4.78
CA VAL A 202 -17.85 3.88 -5.88
C VAL A 202 -16.53 3.67 -6.65
N ARG A 203 -15.51 3.15 -5.97
CA ARG A 203 -14.22 2.83 -6.56
C ARG A 203 -14.33 1.77 -7.66
N GLU A 204 -15.27 0.83 -7.55
CA GLU A 204 -15.46 -0.21 -8.58
C GLU A 204 -15.86 0.38 -9.94
N GLN A 205 -16.70 1.42 -9.97
CA GLN A 205 -17.07 2.10 -11.22
C GLN A 205 -15.87 2.77 -11.88
N THR A 206 -15.02 3.43 -11.07
CA THR A 206 -13.79 4.06 -11.59
C THR A 206 -12.81 3.02 -12.11
N LYS A 207 -12.72 1.87 -11.42
CA LYS A 207 -11.91 0.73 -11.86
C LYS A 207 -12.35 0.21 -13.24
N LEU A 208 -13.64 0.02 -13.44
CA LEU A 208 -14.19 -0.41 -14.74
C LEU A 208 -13.86 0.60 -15.85
N PHE A 209 -14.00 1.90 -15.56
CA PHE A 209 -13.61 2.93 -16.51
C PHE A 209 -12.11 2.87 -16.87
N VAL A 210 -11.22 2.80 -15.87
CA VAL A 210 -9.77 2.71 -16.09
C VAL A 210 -9.42 1.44 -16.88
N GLN A 211 -10.13 0.33 -16.63
CA GLN A 211 -9.97 -0.90 -17.40
C GLN A 211 -10.37 -0.71 -18.87
N GLN A 212 -11.53 -0.06 -19.13
CA GLN A 212 -11.99 0.21 -20.48
C GLN A 212 -11.00 1.10 -21.23
N MET A 213 -10.63 2.24 -20.65
CA MET A 213 -9.67 3.17 -21.25
C MET A 213 -8.32 2.50 -21.54
N SER A 214 -7.91 1.55 -20.69
CA SER A 214 -6.65 0.82 -20.88
C SER A 214 -6.72 -0.29 -21.93
N ARG A 215 -7.93 -0.74 -22.30
CA ARG A 215 -8.14 -1.61 -23.47
C ARG A 215 -8.03 -0.80 -24.78
N ASP A 216 -8.61 0.40 -24.77
CA ASP A 216 -8.61 1.29 -25.93
C ASP A 216 -7.23 1.93 -26.16
N ASP A 217 -6.50 2.24 -25.08
CA ASP A 217 -5.14 2.75 -25.10
C ASP A 217 -4.27 2.02 -24.07
N PRO A 218 -3.44 1.05 -24.46
CA PRO A 218 -2.55 0.32 -23.54
C PRO A 218 -1.58 1.23 -22.76
N ALA A 219 -1.29 2.43 -23.25
CA ALA A 219 -0.44 3.41 -22.58
C ALA A 219 -1.20 4.32 -21.59
N PHE A 220 -2.51 4.17 -21.46
CA PHE A 220 -3.36 5.06 -20.65
C PHE A 220 -2.85 5.26 -19.22
N ARG A 221 -2.52 4.17 -18.51
CA ARG A 221 -1.96 4.24 -17.15
C ARG A 221 -0.63 4.97 -17.10
N GLN A 222 0.24 4.71 -18.07
CA GLN A 222 1.56 5.35 -18.13
C GLN A 222 1.45 6.83 -18.48
N LYS A 223 0.52 7.22 -19.37
CA LYS A 223 0.22 8.62 -19.67
C LYS A 223 -0.30 9.36 -18.45
N THR A 224 -1.19 8.71 -17.67
CA THR A 224 -1.69 9.28 -16.40
C THR A 224 -0.56 9.45 -15.38
N LEU A 225 0.29 8.43 -15.20
CA LEU A 225 1.46 8.52 -14.32
C LEU A 225 2.38 9.65 -14.75
N HIS A 226 2.69 9.75 -16.04
CA HIS A 226 3.51 10.83 -16.58
C HIS A 226 2.89 12.20 -16.30
N THR A 227 1.58 12.34 -16.48
CA THR A 227 0.86 13.59 -16.18
C THR A 227 0.98 13.97 -14.70
N LEU A 228 0.79 13.02 -13.79
CA LEU A 228 0.98 13.24 -12.35
C LEU A 228 2.41 13.70 -12.04
N GLN A 229 3.42 13.05 -12.62
CA GLN A 229 4.83 13.39 -12.42
C GLN A 229 5.18 14.76 -12.99
N GLN A 230 4.69 15.12 -14.18
CA GLN A 230 4.95 16.42 -14.81
C GLN A 230 4.26 17.56 -14.07
N SER A 231 3.03 17.37 -13.63
CA SER A 231 2.29 18.39 -12.87
C SER A 231 2.89 18.65 -11.49
N GLY A 232 3.51 17.64 -10.87
CA GLY A 232 4.03 17.69 -9.51
C GLY A 232 2.97 17.82 -8.42
N ILE A 233 1.67 17.62 -8.77
CA ILE A 233 0.59 17.63 -7.79
C ILE A 233 0.84 16.60 -6.69
N ASP A 234 0.49 16.94 -5.46
CA ASP A 234 0.56 16.04 -4.31
C ASP A 234 1.94 15.33 -4.16
N GLY A 235 3.03 15.98 -4.58
CA GLY A 235 4.38 15.44 -4.45
C GLY A 235 4.73 14.35 -5.49
N TRP A 236 4.00 14.25 -6.59
CA TRP A 236 4.27 13.25 -7.64
C TRP A 236 5.48 13.57 -8.52
N ARG A 237 6.07 14.78 -8.44
CA ARG A 237 7.32 15.08 -9.16
C ARG A 237 8.47 14.28 -8.53
N PRO A 238 9.15 13.39 -9.28
CA PRO A 238 10.31 12.69 -8.76
C PRO A 238 11.42 13.67 -8.38
N LEU A 239 12.11 13.40 -7.28
CA LEU A 239 13.29 14.17 -6.85
C LEU A 239 14.50 13.84 -7.73
N HIS A 240 14.58 12.59 -8.18
CA HIS A 240 15.59 12.13 -9.12
C HIS A 240 14.91 11.65 -10.41
N THR A 241 15.08 12.38 -11.49
CA THR A 241 14.78 11.86 -12.83
C THR A 241 15.99 11.10 -13.29
N GLY A 242 15.93 9.76 -13.29
CA GLY A 242 17.05 8.90 -13.67
C GLY A 242 17.51 9.08 -15.13
N ARG A 243 18.13 10.23 -15.39
CA ARG A 243 19.01 10.50 -16.51
C ARG A 243 20.41 10.78 -15.96
N THR A 244 21.04 9.80 -15.37
CA THR A 244 22.50 9.71 -15.49
C THR A 244 22.79 9.36 -16.93
N ARG A 245 23.02 10.38 -17.76
CA ARG A 245 23.76 10.18 -19.02
C ARG A 245 25.16 9.76 -18.61
N GLY A 246 25.46 8.44 -18.73
CA GLY A 246 26.82 7.98 -18.91
C GLY A 246 27.18 8.22 -20.38
#